data_f0ec72ba964a468bae683af90d6e27ec
#
_entry.id   f0ec72ba964a468bae683af90d6e27ec
#
_cell.length_a   1.000
_cell.length_b   1.000
_cell.length_c   1.000
_cell.angle_alpha   90.00
_cell.angle_beta   90.00
_cell.angle_gamma   90.00
#
_symmetry.space_group_name_H-M   'P 1'
#
loop_
_entity.id
_entity.type
_entity.pdbx_description
1 polymer ?
#
loop_
_entity_poly.entity_id
_entity_poly.type
_entity_poly.pdbx_seq_one_letter_code
_entity_poly.pdbx_strand_id
1 'polypeptide(L)'
;MNKGVEQFFVKTYIDKDYQERLLFELNSMKKRSKALSRFSHDVESILKKSVNKKIITNLDDFQEKDQTVYVISWDEKDGTTMFLSDAIRYLESSYMSAILIGKDFSLIKEEPEKGGAKYFILRVN
;
A
#
# COMPACT_ATOMS: atom_id res chain seq x y z
N MET A 1 -0.17 -15.62 3.95
CA MET A 1 0.05 -14.41 3.14
C MET A 1 0.32 -14.77 1.71
N ASN A 2 -0.11 -13.94 0.78
CA ASN A 2 0.07 -14.24 -0.64
C ASN A 2 1.36 -13.60 -1.16
N LYS A 3 2.43 -14.38 -1.19
CA LYS A 3 3.74 -13.92 -1.65
C LYS A 3 3.72 -13.44 -3.11
N GLY A 4 2.89 -14.07 -3.95
CA GLY A 4 2.79 -13.68 -5.36
C GLY A 4 2.24 -12.28 -5.55
N VAL A 5 1.21 -11.92 -4.80
CA VAL A 5 0.62 -10.57 -4.86
C VAL A 5 1.61 -9.53 -4.33
N GLU A 6 2.28 -9.83 -3.23
CA GLU A 6 3.26 -8.89 -2.65
C GLU A 6 4.46 -8.71 -3.57
N GLN A 7 4.94 -9.79 -4.19
CA GLN A 7 5.99 -9.72 -5.18
C GLN A 7 5.56 -8.89 -6.41
N PHE A 8 4.34 -9.09 -6.87
CA PHE A 8 3.78 -8.29 -7.96
C PHE A 8 3.79 -6.80 -7.62
N PHE A 9 3.33 -6.43 -6.43
CA PHE A 9 3.34 -5.05 -5.97
C PHE A 9 4.75 -4.46 -6.01
N VAL A 10 5.71 -5.15 -5.40
CA VAL A 10 7.09 -4.67 -5.33
C VAL A 10 7.71 -4.54 -6.72
N LYS A 11 7.55 -5.55 -7.56
CA LYS A 11 8.11 -5.54 -8.92
C LYS A 11 7.47 -4.46 -9.80
N THR A 12 6.20 -4.17 -9.57
CA THR A 12 5.45 -3.23 -10.39
C THR A 12 5.73 -1.77 -10.03
N TYR A 13 5.77 -1.46 -8.74
CA TYR A 13 5.76 -0.08 -8.27
C TYR A 13 7.05 0.41 -7.64
N ILE A 14 7.88 -0.49 -7.12
CA ILE A 14 9.06 -0.13 -6.33
C ILE A 14 10.29 -0.05 -7.22
N ASP A 15 11.11 0.98 -7.00
CA ASP A 15 12.37 1.15 -7.70
C ASP A 15 13.26 -0.09 -7.52
N LYS A 16 13.96 -0.45 -8.57
CA LYS A 16 14.79 -1.66 -8.61
C LYS A 16 15.77 -1.76 -7.44
N ASP A 17 16.33 -0.65 -7.01
CA ASP A 17 17.35 -0.63 -5.96
C ASP A 17 16.78 -0.99 -4.58
N TYR A 18 15.47 -0.93 -4.40
CA TYR A 18 14.80 -1.21 -3.13
C TYR A 18 14.01 -2.52 -3.12
N GLN A 19 13.83 -3.15 -4.27
CA GLN A 19 12.96 -4.32 -4.41
C GLN A 19 13.40 -5.50 -3.56
N GLU A 20 14.67 -5.88 -3.65
CA GLU A 20 15.19 -7.07 -2.98
C GLU A 20 15.06 -6.95 -1.46
N ARG A 21 15.45 -5.81 -0.91
CA ARG A 21 15.37 -5.56 0.52
C ARG A 21 13.92 -5.57 1.01
N LEU A 22 13.04 -4.89 0.29
CA LEU A 22 11.63 -4.83 0.70
C LEU A 22 10.98 -6.20 0.66
N LEU A 23 11.23 -7.00 -0.38
CA LEU A 23 10.72 -8.38 -0.46
C LEU A 23 11.24 -9.24 0.69
N PHE A 24 12.52 -9.14 1.00
CA PHE A 24 13.10 -9.88 2.10
C PHE A 24 12.41 -9.53 3.42
N GLU A 25 12.20 -8.24 3.67
CA GLU A 25 11.58 -7.78 4.91
C GLU A 25 10.09 -8.15 4.99
N LEU A 26 9.36 -8.05 3.88
CA LEU A 26 7.95 -8.46 3.84
C LEU A 26 7.78 -9.97 4.09
N ASN A 27 8.78 -10.77 3.70
CA ASN A 27 8.76 -12.21 3.92
C ASN A 27 9.21 -12.62 5.32
N SER A 28 9.69 -11.68 6.13
CA SER A 28 10.15 -11.94 7.50
C SER A 28 9.08 -11.51 8.49
N MET A 29 8.59 -12.43 9.29
CA MET A 29 7.58 -12.12 10.32
C MET A 29 8.08 -11.06 11.30
N LYS A 30 9.36 -11.06 11.61
CA LYS A 30 9.96 -10.10 12.55
C LYS A 30 10.13 -8.70 11.97
N LYS A 31 10.35 -8.61 10.65
CA LYS A 31 10.71 -7.35 9.99
C LYS A 31 9.55 -6.73 9.23
N ARG A 32 8.48 -7.48 9.00
CA ARG A 32 7.37 -7.06 8.15
C ARG A 32 6.73 -5.75 8.60
N SER A 33 6.43 -5.60 9.87
CA SER A 33 5.80 -4.40 10.38
C SER A 33 6.73 -3.19 10.30
N LYS A 34 8.02 -3.37 10.57
CA LYS A 34 9.01 -2.30 10.43
C LYS A 34 9.16 -1.87 8.96
N ALA A 35 9.10 -2.84 8.04
CA ALA A 35 9.16 -2.56 6.61
C ALA A 35 7.99 -1.70 6.18
N LEU A 36 6.78 -2.01 6.64
CA LEU A 36 5.59 -1.24 6.31
C LEU A 36 5.68 0.18 6.85
N SER A 37 6.12 0.36 8.10
CA SER A 37 6.30 1.68 8.69
C SER A 37 7.32 2.52 7.91
N ARG A 38 8.49 1.94 7.63
CA ARG A 38 9.53 2.62 6.88
C ARG A 38 9.06 2.98 5.47
N PHE A 39 8.40 2.04 4.81
CA PHE A 39 7.85 2.25 3.48
C PHE A 39 6.87 3.43 3.46
N SER A 40 5.98 3.50 4.46
CA SER A 40 4.97 4.54 4.50
C SER A 40 5.55 5.94 4.70
N HIS A 41 6.73 6.06 5.31
CA HIS A 41 7.41 7.35 5.45
C HIS A 41 8.17 7.75 4.18
N ASP A 42 8.63 6.78 3.40
CA ASP A 42 9.52 7.03 2.26
C ASP A 42 8.89 6.69 0.92
N VAL A 43 7.57 6.64 0.85
CA VAL A 43 6.83 6.19 -0.36
C VAL A 43 7.36 6.87 -1.62
N GLU A 44 7.46 8.18 -1.61
CA GLU A 44 7.82 8.92 -2.83
C GLU A 44 9.24 8.63 -3.30
N SER A 45 10.15 8.38 -2.37
CA SER A 45 11.56 8.19 -2.72
C SER A 45 11.88 6.78 -3.22
N ILE A 46 11.02 5.81 -2.97
CA ILE A 46 11.30 4.42 -3.35
C ILE A 46 10.42 3.89 -4.49
N LEU A 47 9.52 4.72 -5.02
CA LEU A 47 8.71 4.34 -6.18
C LEU A 47 9.51 4.48 -7.47
N LYS A 48 9.20 3.64 -8.46
CA LYS A 48 9.72 3.82 -9.80
C LYS A 48 9.27 5.17 -10.36
N LYS A 49 10.15 5.84 -11.09
CA LYS A 49 9.83 7.12 -11.75
C LYS A 49 8.72 6.98 -12.81
N SER A 50 8.57 5.79 -13.38
CA SER A 50 7.56 5.49 -14.40
C SER A 50 6.15 5.27 -13.83
N VAL A 51 6.01 5.15 -12.51
CA VAL A 51 4.72 4.94 -11.87
C VAL A 51 3.93 6.25 -11.86
N ASN A 52 2.68 6.17 -12.28
CA ASN A 52 1.76 7.29 -12.16
C ASN A 52 1.29 7.36 -10.70
N LYS A 53 1.58 8.48 -10.05
CA LYS A 53 1.27 8.68 -8.64
C LYS A 53 0.37 9.91 -8.49
N LYS A 54 -0.74 9.71 -7.79
CA LYS A 54 -1.64 10.80 -7.42
C LYS A 54 -1.79 10.81 -5.90
N ILE A 55 -1.64 11.99 -5.29
CA ILE A 55 -1.78 12.15 -3.84
C ILE A 55 -3.14 12.76 -3.55
N ILE A 56 -3.89 12.16 -2.65
CA ILE A 56 -5.18 12.68 -2.17
C ILE A 56 -5.18 12.71 -0.66
N THR A 57 -6.00 13.58 -0.09
CA THR A 57 -6.18 13.69 1.36
C THR A 57 -7.55 13.22 1.81
N ASN A 58 -8.48 13.05 0.88
CA ASN A 58 -9.83 12.58 1.13
C ASN A 58 -10.10 11.37 0.24
N LEU A 59 -10.47 10.24 0.85
CA LEU A 59 -10.77 9.02 0.11
C LEU A 59 -11.99 9.15 -0.79
N ASP A 60 -12.84 10.13 -0.59
CA ASP A 60 -13.95 10.42 -1.51
C ASP A 60 -13.45 10.82 -2.91
N ASP A 61 -12.20 11.29 -3.00
CA ASP A 61 -11.58 11.64 -4.29
C ASP A 61 -11.03 10.42 -5.04
N PHE A 62 -11.06 9.25 -4.42
CA PHE A 62 -10.66 8.00 -5.05
C PHE A 62 -11.89 7.28 -5.57
N GLN A 63 -11.96 7.08 -6.87
CA GLN A 63 -13.07 6.39 -7.52
C GLN A 63 -12.55 5.22 -8.35
N GLU A 64 -13.07 4.05 -8.05
CA GLU A 64 -12.76 2.82 -8.75
C GLU A 64 -13.94 1.88 -8.61
N LYS A 65 -14.15 0.99 -9.59
CA LYS A 65 -15.17 -0.03 -9.50
C LYS A 65 -14.89 -0.94 -8.31
N ASP A 66 -15.94 -1.36 -7.61
CA ASP A 66 -15.78 -2.29 -6.50
C ASP A 66 -15.16 -3.59 -7.01
N GLN A 67 -14.17 -4.06 -6.29
CA GLN A 67 -13.39 -5.24 -6.65
C GLN A 67 -12.72 -5.77 -5.40
N THR A 68 -12.17 -6.97 -5.48
CA THR A 68 -11.38 -7.53 -4.38
C THR A 68 -9.98 -6.94 -4.40
N VAL A 69 -9.51 -6.51 -3.24
CA VAL A 69 -8.15 -6.02 -3.04
C VAL A 69 -7.43 -6.83 -1.97
N TYR A 70 -6.12 -6.91 -2.07
CA TYR A 70 -5.26 -7.55 -1.09
C TYR A 70 -4.72 -6.49 -0.14
N VAL A 71 -4.65 -6.81 1.15
CA VAL A 71 -4.30 -5.86 2.20
C VAL A 71 -2.95 -6.20 2.82
N ILE A 72 -2.06 -5.22 2.91
CA ILE A 72 -0.87 -5.27 3.77
C ILE A 72 -1.08 -4.24 4.87
N SER A 73 -1.07 -4.68 6.12
CA SER A 73 -1.36 -3.79 7.25
C SER A 73 -0.67 -4.26 8.53
N TRP A 74 -0.93 -3.54 9.63
CA TRP A 74 -0.34 -3.82 10.95
C TRP A 74 -1.17 -4.76 11.80
N ASP A 75 -2.42 -5.01 11.43
CA ASP A 75 -3.40 -5.71 12.25
C ASP A 75 -3.80 -7.05 11.62
N GLU A 76 -4.90 -7.61 12.10
CA GLU A 76 -5.42 -8.89 11.63
C GLU A 76 -5.87 -8.89 10.17
N LYS A 77 -5.99 -7.72 9.55
CA LYS A 77 -6.31 -7.62 8.13
C LYS A 77 -5.12 -7.88 7.23
N ASP A 78 -3.89 -7.89 7.79
CA ASP A 78 -2.69 -8.14 7.01
C ASP A 78 -2.75 -9.48 6.29
N GLY A 79 -2.48 -9.48 5.00
CA GLY A 79 -2.49 -10.70 4.19
C GLY A 79 -3.88 -11.19 3.81
N THR A 80 -4.93 -10.42 4.07
CA THR A 80 -6.30 -10.80 3.70
C THR A 80 -6.75 -10.10 2.43
N THR A 81 -7.87 -10.56 1.88
CA THR A 81 -8.54 -9.90 0.76
C THR A 81 -9.90 -9.42 1.22
N MET A 82 -10.34 -8.30 0.67
CA MET A 82 -11.66 -7.75 0.97
C MET A 82 -12.15 -6.94 -0.23
N PHE A 83 -13.46 -6.65 -0.27
CA PHE A 83 -13.98 -5.75 -1.28
C PHE A 83 -13.43 -4.35 -1.07
N LEU A 84 -13.17 -3.65 -2.16
CA LEU A 84 -12.60 -2.30 -2.11
C LEU A 84 -13.44 -1.35 -1.25
N SER A 85 -14.77 -1.42 -1.36
CA SER A 85 -15.66 -0.60 -0.54
C SER A 85 -15.44 -0.81 0.95
N ASP A 86 -15.25 -2.06 1.38
CA ASP A 86 -14.97 -2.37 2.78
C ASP A 86 -13.56 -1.95 3.17
N ALA A 87 -12.62 -2.12 2.27
CA ALA A 87 -11.22 -1.74 2.51
C ALA A 87 -11.07 -0.23 2.68
N ILE A 88 -11.83 0.57 1.93
CA ILE A 88 -11.82 2.02 2.07
C ILE A 88 -12.34 2.42 3.45
N ARG A 89 -13.43 1.82 3.91
CA ARG A 89 -13.93 2.06 5.27
C ARG A 89 -12.91 1.68 6.33
N TYR A 90 -12.22 0.57 6.10
CA TYR A 90 -11.15 0.14 6.98
C TYR A 90 -10.03 1.18 7.06
N LEU A 91 -9.60 1.73 5.92
CA LEU A 91 -8.57 2.78 5.89
C LEU A 91 -9.02 4.03 6.64
N GLU A 92 -10.28 4.43 6.50
CA GLU A 92 -10.82 5.60 7.17
C GLU A 92 -10.82 5.45 8.69
N SER A 93 -11.03 4.24 9.19
CA SER A 93 -11.12 3.96 10.63
C SER A 93 -9.79 3.58 11.26
N SER A 94 -8.76 3.31 10.46
CA SER A 94 -7.44 2.89 10.96
C SER A 94 -6.52 4.09 11.17
N TYR A 95 -5.72 4.05 12.23
CA TYR A 95 -4.68 5.06 12.46
C TYR A 95 -3.36 4.70 11.81
N MET A 96 -3.21 3.46 11.38
CA MET A 96 -1.93 2.96 10.89
C MET A 96 -1.87 3.00 9.38
N SER A 97 -0.65 2.98 8.84
CA SER A 97 -0.43 2.83 7.40
C SER A 97 -0.92 1.48 6.90
N ALA A 98 -1.30 1.43 5.64
CA ALA A 98 -1.73 0.20 4.98
C ALA A 98 -1.56 0.33 3.48
N ILE A 99 -1.49 -0.82 2.80
CA ILE A 99 -1.41 -0.90 1.35
C ILE A 99 -2.55 -1.77 0.86
N LEU A 100 -3.34 -1.25 -0.07
CA LEU A 100 -4.35 -2.01 -0.80
C LEU A 100 -3.83 -2.28 -2.20
N ILE A 101 -3.82 -3.54 -2.61
CA ILE A 101 -3.34 -3.94 -3.93
C ILE A 101 -4.52 -4.45 -4.74
N GLY A 102 -4.91 -3.66 -5.75
CA GLY A 102 -5.94 -4.02 -6.71
C GLY A 102 -5.33 -4.50 -8.02
N LYS A 103 -6.19 -4.78 -8.99
CA LYS A 103 -5.76 -5.29 -10.29
C LYS A 103 -4.95 -4.26 -11.09
N ASP A 104 -5.45 -3.04 -11.17
CA ASP A 104 -4.86 -1.98 -12.00
C ASP A 104 -4.34 -0.80 -11.21
N PHE A 105 -4.37 -0.90 -9.88
CA PHE A 105 -3.95 0.18 -9.00
C PHE A 105 -3.45 -0.37 -7.68
N SER A 106 -2.76 0.48 -6.95
CA SER A 106 -2.52 0.26 -5.52
C SER A 106 -2.80 1.56 -4.79
N LEU A 107 -3.32 1.46 -3.58
CA LEU A 107 -3.64 2.60 -2.73
C LEU A 107 -2.85 2.45 -1.44
N ILE A 108 -2.03 3.46 -1.13
CA ILE A 108 -1.18 3.44 0.06
C ILE A 108 -1.64 4.56 0.99
N LYS A 109 -1.94 4.18 2.23
CA LYS A 109 -2.17 5.16 3.29
C LYS A 109 -0.84 5.43 3.99
N GLU A 110 -0.39 6.68 3.93
CA GLU A 110 0.76 7.13 4.70
C GLU A 110 0.37 7.22 6.17
N GLU A 111 1.28 6.89 7.06
CA GLU A 111 1.06 7.03 8.49
C GLU A 111 0.78 8.49 8.81
N PRO A 112 -0.35 8.79 9.50
CA PRO A 112 -0.72 10.18 9.71
C PRO A 112 0.26 10.88 10.64
N GLU A 113 0.80 11.99 10.16
CA GLU A 113 1.47 12.96 10.96
C GLU A 113 0.48 14.08 11.30
N LYS A 114 0.97 15.19 11.79
CA LYS A 114 0.12 16.36 12.05
C LYS A 114 -0.60 16.80 10.77
N GLY A 115 -1.91 16.90 10.81
CA GLY A 115 -2.71 17.43 9.71
C GLY A 115 -3.49 16.40 8.89
N GLY A 116 -3.53 15.15 9.30
CA GLY A 116 -4.37 14.14 8.67
C GLY A 116 -3.63 13.19 7.73
N ALA A 117 -4.36 12.22 7.21
CA ALA A 117 -3.81 11.17 6.38
C ALA A 117 -3.62 11.62 4.94
N LYS A 118 -2.54 11.14 4.33
CA LYS A 118 -2.33 11.21 2.88
C LYS A 118 -2.48 9.82 2.30
N TYR A 119 -2.99 9.78 1.08
CA TYR A 119 -3.14 8.53 0.33
C TYR A 119 -2.47 8.67 -1.02
N PHE A 120 -1.72 7.65 -1.41
CA PHE A 120 -1.07 7.59 -2.72
C PHE A 120 -1.80 6.60 -3.59
N ILE A 121 -2.29 7.05 -4.74
CA ILE A 121 -2.90 6.19 -5.73
C ILE A 121 -1.83 5.90 -6.79
N LEU A 122 -1.47 4.63 -6.93
CA LEU A 122 -0.43 4.20 -7.86
C LEU A 122 -1.05 3.46 -9.04
N ARG A 123 -0.65 3.82 -10.25
CA ARG A 123 -1.04 3.13 -11.47
C ARG A 123 0.17 2.98 -12.37
N VAL A 124 0.16 1.94 -13.17
CA VAL A 124 1.19 1.72 -14.19
C VAL A 124 0.82 2.56 -15.41
N ASN A 125 1.80 3.22 -15.97
CA ASN A 125 1.63 3.97 -17.21
C ASN A 125 1.56 3.04 -18.42
#